data_155713d64aca11b4aaebdc0d4b1be415
#
_entry.id   155713d64aca11b4aaebdc0d4b1be415
#
_cell.length_a   1.000
_cell.length_b   1.000
_cell.length_c   1.000
_cell.angle_alpha   90.00
_cell.angle_beta   90.00
_cell.angle_gamma   90.00
#
_symmetry.space_group_name_H-M   'P 1'
#
loop_
_entity.id
_entity.type
_entity.pdbx_description
1 polymer ?
#
loop_
_entity_poly.entity_id
_entity_poly.type
_entity_poly.pdbx_seq_one_letter_code
_entity_poly.pdbx_strand_id
1 'polypeptide(L)'
;MAKELNIANFRRFRKQELIMRVLQKQTEAAGLEIRAGILEIMPEGYGFLRTNGYLPGSEDIYVSPSQIKRFGLRVGDEVLGQVRPPKDNEKYFALLRVEAVNGLDPEQARTRPGFEQLTPVFPHERIKLELPESDPTVRVIDLFSPIGKGQRGMIVSPPKAGKTTILKKIGQSIVQNHTEI
;
A
#
# COMPACT_ATOMS: atom_id res chain seq x y z
N MET A 1 12.96 -30.25 -4.52
CA MET A 1 12.89 -28.78 -4.49
C MET A 1 13.26 -28.19 -3.12
N ALA A 2 12.40 -28.19 -2.07
CA ALA A 2 12.75 -27.57 -0.76
C ALA A 2 14.00 -28.14 -0.10
N LYS A 3 14.27 -29.44 -0.26
CA LYS A 3 15.46 -30.13 0.23
C LYS A 3 16.72 -29.78 -0.57
N GLU A 4 16.60 -29.63 -1.87
CA GLU A 4 17.68 -29.25 -2.80
C GLU A 4 18.13 -27.79 -2.57
N LEU A 5 17.19 -26.92 -2.14
CA LEU A 5 17.44 -25.52 -1.83
C LEU A 5 17.89 -25.28 -0.38
N ASN A 6 18.20 -26.34 0.37
CA ASN A 6 18.66 -26.27 1.77
C ASN A 6 17.75 -25.44 2.69
N ILE A 7 16.42 -25.51 2.52
CA ILE A 7 15.48 -24.81 3.39
C ILE A 7 15.40 -25.57 4.72
N ALA A 8 15.90 -24.98 5.80
CA ALA A 8 15.84 -25.57 7.12
C ALA A 8 14.38 -25.71 7.60
N ASN A 9 14.06 -26.83 8.25
CA ASN A 9 12.74 -27.09 8.86
C ASN A 9 11.53 -26.98 7.91
N PHE A 10 11.70 -27.24 6.61
CA PHE A 10 10.66 -27.07 5.59
C PHE A 10 9.35 -27.83 5.88
N ARG A 11 9.38 -28.88 6.70
CA ARG A 11 8.19 -29.66 7.12
C ARG A 11 7.28 -28.93 8.11
N ARG A 12 7.75 -27.84 8.75
CA ARG A 12 6.99 -27.07 9.74
C ARG A 12 6.21 -25.91 9.14
N PHE A 13 6.51 -25.53 7.90
CA PHE A 13 5.85 -24.40 7.24
C PHE A 13 4.53 -24.77 6.62
N ARG A 14 3.57 -23.84 6.64
CA ARG A 14 2.35 -23.96 5.87
C ARG A 14 2.67 -23.91 4.38
N LYS A 15 1.80 -24.53 3.54
CA LYS A 15 2.02 -24.63 2.10
C LYS A 15 2.38 -23.29 1.43
N GLN A 16 1.67 -22.21 1.78
CA GLN A 16 1.92 -20.87 1.22
C GLN A 16 3.28 -20.32 1.65
N GLU A 17 3.62 -20.43 2.92
CA GLU A 17 4.90 -19.97 3.46
C GLU A 17 6.09 -20.77 2.86
N LEU A 18 5.91 -22.07 2.68
CA LEU A 18 6.92 -22.90 2.03
C LEU A 18 7.12 -22.51 0.56
N ILE A 19 6.04 -22.21 -0.17
CA ILE A 19 6.12 -21.74 -1.56
C ILE A 19 6.92 -20.43 -1.63
N MET A 20 6.62 -19.46 -0.76
CA MET A 20 7.35 -18.19 -0.71
C MET A 20 8.84 -18.39 -0.42
N ARG A 21 9.21 -19.24 0.52
CA ARG A 21 10.61 -19.53 0.85
C ARG A 21 11.35 -20.27 -0.28
N VAL A 22 10.67 -21.16 -0.99
CA VAL A 22 11.25 -21.85 -2.16
C VAL A 22 11.50 -20.82 -3.28
N LEU A 23 10.55 -19.95 -3.58
CA LEU A 23 10.70 -18.88 -4.58
C LEU A 23 11.84 -17.93 -4.19
N GLN A 24 11.90 -17.51 -2.93
CA GLN A 24 12.95 -16.63 -2.43
C GLN A 24 14.34 -17.26 -2.59
N LYS A 25 14.49 -18.52 -2.22
CA LYS A 25 15.78 -19.25 -2.37
C LYS A 25 16.16 -19.47 -3.83
N GLN A 26 15.20 -19.68 -4.71
CA GLN A 26 15.49 -19.81 -6.15
C GLN A 26 15.92 -18.48 -6.76
N THR A 27 15.32 -17.37 -6.35
CA THR A 27 15.70 -16.02 -6.80
C THR A 27 17.05 -15.59 -6.24
N GLU A 28 17.34 -15.86 -4.96
CA GLU A 28 18.67 -15.62 -4.37
C GLU A 28 19.78 -16.39 -5.13
N ALA A 29 19.54 -17.64 -5.47
CA ALA A 29 20.47 -18.45 -6.25
C ALA A 29 20.73 -17.92 -7.68
N ALA A 30 19.76 -17.17 -8.23
CA ALA A 30 19.88 -16.49 -9.52
C ALA A 30 20.44 -15.06 -9.42
N GLY A 31 20.84 -14.60 -8.21
CA GLY A 31 21.29 -13.22 -7.99
C GLY A 31 20.16 -12.19 -8.06
N LEU A 32 18.91 -12.64 -7.91
CA LEU A 32 17.72 -11.79 -7.91
C LEU A 32 17.15 -11.69 -6.49
N GLU A 33 16.44 -10.61 -6.23
CA GLU A 33 15.75 -10.40 -4.95
C GLU A 33 14.24 -10.29 -5.17
N ILE A 34 13.46 -10.65 -4.14
CA ILE A 34 12.02 -10.35 -4.11
C ILE A 34 11.83 -9.12 -3.24
N ARG A 35 11.29 -8.06 -3.82
CA ARG A 35 11.00 -6.81 -3.11
C ARG A 35 9.59 -6.34 -3.41
N ALA A 36 9.03 -5.54 -2.50
CA ALA A 36 7.75 -4.89 -2.65
C ALA A 36 7.91 -3.37 -2.53
N GLY A 37 6.97 -2.63 -3.12
CA GLY A 37 6.90 -1.19 -2.96
C GLY A 37 5.63 -0.62 -3.55
N ILE A 38 5.35 0.64 -3.22
CA ILE A 38 4.20 1.38 -3.72
C ILE A 38 4.56 2.07 -5.03
N LEU A 39 3.78 1.84 -6.07
CA LEU A 39 4.04 2.37 -7.40
C LEU A 39 3.71 3.87 -7.48
N GLU A 40 4.69 4.64 -7.90
CA GLU A 40 4.53 6.00 -8.39
C GLU A 40 4.88 6.03 -9.89
N ILE A 41 4.02 6.63 -10.72
CA ILE A 41 4.22 6.73 -12.17
C ILE A 41 4.62 8.17 -12.51
N MET A 42 5.73 8.30 -13.23
CA MET A 42 6.23 9.59 -13.69
C MET A 42 5.50 10.06 -14.95
N PRO A 43 5.48 11.38 -15.23
CA PRO A 43 4.84 11.93 -16.44
C PRO A 43 5.33 11.30 -17.75
N GLU A 44 6.58 10.84 -17.78
CA GLU A 44 7.20 10.19 -18.94
C GLU A 44 6.73 8.73 -19.13
N GLY A 45 5.92 8.21 -18.22
CA GLY A 45 5.27 6.91 -18.33
C GLY A 45 6.04 5.71 -17.73
N TYR A 46 7.24 5.90 -17.21
CA TYR A 46 7.90 4.91 -16.35
C TYR A 46 7.50 5.12 -14.89
N GLY A 47 7.87 4.20 -14.00
CA GLY A 47 7.54 4.32 -12.59
C GLY A 47 8.66 3.89 -11.67
N PHE A 48 8.43 4.17 -10.37
CA PHE A 48 9.24 3.68 -9.26
C PHE A 48 8.38 3.01 -8.21
N LEU A 49 8.82 1.87 -7.69
CA LEU A 49 8.25 1.33 -6.46
C LEU A 49 8.97 1.97 -5.29
N ARG A 50 8.25 2.71 -4.48
CA ARG A 50 8.74 3.33 -3.24
C ARG A 50 8.81 2.26 -2.16
N THR A 51 9.99 2.00 -1.64
CA THR A 51 10.25 0.92 -0.66
C THR A 51 10.20 1.43 0.77
N ASN A 52 10.34 2.74 0.99
CA ASN A 52 10.31 3.35 2.31
C ASN A 52 9.19 4.42 2.39
N GLY A 53 7.95 3.95 2.52
CA GLY A 53 6.77 4.81 2.51
C GLY A 53 6.41 5.32 1.12
N TYR A 54 6.18 6.65 1.00
CA TYR A 54 5.75 7.28 -0.26
C TYR A 54 6.77 8.27 -0.83
N LEU A 55 7.88 8.48 -0.13
CA LEU A 55 8.91 9.44 -0.54
C LEU A 55 10.00 8.77 -1.37
N PRO A 56 10.61 9.49 -2.33
CA PRO A 56 11.74 9.00 -3.10
C PRO A 56 12.91 8.57 -2.22
N GLY A 57 13.52 7.43 -2.55
CA GLY A 57 14.63 6.85 -1.81
C GLY A 57 15.69 6.22 -2.73
N SER A 58 16.85 5.90 -2.15
CA SER A 58 17.95 5.22 -2.87
C SER A 58 17.65 3.78 -3.23
N GLU A 59 16.75 3.15 -2.47
CA GLU A 59 16.35 1.74 -2.60
C GLU A 59 15.13 1.55 -3.52
N ASP A 60 14.68 2.62 -4.18
CA ASP A 60 13.55 2.58 -5.09
C ASP A 60 13.82 1.66 -6.29
N ILE A 61 12.75 1.05 -6.81
CA ILE A 61 12.84 0.07 -7.86
C ILE A 61 12.22 0.63 -9.13
N TYR A 62 12.99 0.71 -10.19
CA TYR A 62 12.54 1.16 -11.50
C TYR A 62 11.56 0.18 -12.13
N VAL A 63 10.46 0.70 -12.67
CA VAL A 63 9.42 -0.05 -13.40
C VAL A 63 9.29 0.51 -14.80
N SER A 64 9.43 -0.37 -15.80
CA SER A 64 9.35 0.05 -17.19
C SER A 64 7.92 0.39 -17.65
N PRO A 65 7.75 1.29 -18.63
CA PRO A 65 6.44 1.60 -19.20
C PRO A 65 5.71 0.38 -19.78
N SER A 66 6.46 -0.58 -20.31
CA SER A 66 5.91 -1.83 -20.85
C SER A 66 5.28 -2.70 -19.75
N GLN A 67 5.88 -2.78 -18.56
CA GLN A 67 5.32 -3.51 -17.43
C GLN A 67 4.07 -2.81 -16.88
N ILE A 68 4.10 -1.48 -16.76
CA ILE A 68 2.95 -0.68 -16.32
C ILE A 68 1.75 -0.95 -17.25
N LYS A 69 1.95 -0.87 -18.55
CA LYS A 69 0.89 -1.12 -19.54
C LYS A 69 0.42 -2.57 -19.55
N ARG A 70 1.35 -3.54 -19.51
CA ARG A 70 1.04 -4.96 -19.57
C ARG A 70 0.13 -5.41 -18.43
N PHE A 71 0.43 -5.01 -17.22
CA PHE A 71 -0.30 -5.42 -16.02
C PHE A 71 -1.38 -4.41 -15.57
N GLY A 72 -1.56 -3.31 -16.32
CA GLY A 72 -2.52 -2.26 -15.97
C GLY A 72 -2.26 -1.66 -14.58
N LEU A 73 -0.97 -1.46 -14.25
CA LEU A 73 -0.55 -0.93 -12.96
C LEU A 73 -0.98 0.53 -12.82
N ARG A 74 -1.35 0.92 -11.62
CA ARG A 74 -1.83 2.27 -11.30
C ARG A 74 -1.00 2.88 -10.17
N VAL A 75 -0.98 4.20 -10.11
CA VAL A 75 -0.36 4.92 -8.99
C VAL A 75 -1.00 4.45 -7.69
N GLY A 76 -0.15 4.16 -6.69
CA GLY A 76 -0.58 3.66 -5.40
C GLY A 76 -0.71 2.14 -5.30
N ASP A 77 -0.51 1.37 -6.40
CA ASP A 77 -0.48 -0.09 -6.31
C ASP A 77 0.72 -0.57 -5.50
N GLU A 78 0.48 -1.48 -4.58
CA GLU A 78 1.53 -2.27 -3.95
C GLU A 78 1.94 -3.39 -4.91
N VAL A 79 3.16 -3.34 -5.39
CA VAL A 79 3.70 -4.32 -6.35
C VAL A 79 4.80 -5.13 -5.69
N LEU A 80 4.61 -6.45 -5.66
CA LEU A 80 5.61 -7.42 -5.25
C LEU A 80 6.22 -8.04 -6.51
N GLY A 81 7.55 -8.11 -6.57
CA GLY A 81 8.18 -8.71 -7.73
C GLY A 81 9.65 -9.06 -7.57
N GLN A 82 10.17 -9.72 -8.57
CA GLN A 82 11.58 -10.03 -8.68
C GLN A 82 12.32 -8.82 -9.22
N VAL A 83 13.38 -8.44 -8.54
CA VAL A 83 14.23 -7.30 -8.89
C VAL A 83 15.67 -7.75 -9.09
N ARG A 84 16.38 -7.03 -9.93
CA ARG A 84 17.83 -7.16 -10.05
C ARG A 84 18.53 -5.94 -9.47
N PRO A 85 19.75 -6.10 -8.96
CA PRO A 85 20.56 -4.97 -8.56
C PRO A 85 20.90 -4.06 -9.74
N PRO A 86 21.23 -2.78 -9.46
CA PRO A 86 21.68 -1.85 -10.48
C PRO A 86 22.96 -2.33 -11.16
N LYS A 87 23.09 -2.10 -12.47
CA LYS A 87 24.32 -2.31 -13.22
C LYS A 87 25.23 -1.08 -13.08
N ASP A 88 26.48 -1.17 -13.56
CA ASP A 88 27.53 -0.14 -13.38
C ASP A 88 27.08 1.31 -13.71
N ASN A 89 26.13 1.48 -14.63
CA ASN A 89 25.61 2.80 -15.05
C ASN A 89 24.17 3.08 -14.54
N GLU A 90 23.61 2.23 -13.70
CA GLU A 90 22.26 2.37 -13.17
C GLU A 90 22.30 2.76 -11.69
N LYS A 91 21.38 3.61 -11.27
CA LYS A 91 21.29 4.05 -9.88
C LYS A 91 20.29 3.21 -9.05
N TYR A 92 19.28 2.64 -9.69
CA TYR A 92 18.16 2.00 -9.03
C TYR A 92 18.09 0.52 -9.36
N PHE A 93 17.51 -0.27 -8.46
CA PHE A 93 17.07 -1.63 -8.77
C PHE A 93 16.09 -1.61 -9.93
N ALA A 94 15.99 -2.71 -10.66
CA ALA A 94 15.05 -2.81 -11.77
C ALA A 94 14.11 -3.99 -11.58
N LEU A 95 12.80 -3.74 -11.72
CA LEU A 95 11.78 -4.77 -11.67
C LEU A 95 11.89 -5.65 -12.93
N LEU A 96 12.08 -6.95 -12.75
CA LEU A 96 12.14 -7.92 -13.83
C LEU A 96 10.80 -8.61 -14.03
N ARG A 97 10.16 -9.03 -12.94
CA ARG A 97 8.91 -9.77 -12.98
C ARG A 97 7.97 -9.32 -11.88
N VAL A 98 6.72 -9.09 -12.23
CA VAL A 98 5.63 -8.82 -11.26
C VAL A 98 5.09 -10.16 -10.78
N GLU A 99 5.09 -10.39 -9.47
CA GLU A 99 4.57 -11.60 -8.84
C GLU A 99 3.17 -11.37 -8.23
N ALA A 100 2.93 -10.19 -7.65
CA ALA A 100 1.62 -9.82 -7.12
C ALA A 100 1.38 -8.32 -7.21
N VAL A 101 0.13 -7.92 -7.31
CA VAL A 101 -0.34 -6.53 -7.26
C VAL A 101 -1.46 -6.43 -6.23
N ASN A 102 -1.27 -5.63 -5.17
CA ASN A 102 -2.21 -5.52 -4.04
C ASN A 102 -2.59 -6.90 -3.44
N GLY A 103 -1.62 -7.81 -3.35
CA GLY A 103 -1.83 -9.17 -2.85
C GLY A 103 -2.56 -10.13 -3.79
N LEU A 104 -2.94 -9.67 -5.00
CA LEU A 104 -3.62 -10.47 -6.01
C LEU A 104 -2.66 -10.90 -7.12
N ASP A 105 -3.06 -11.95 -7.86
CA ASP A 105 -2.39 -12.31 -9.11
C ASP A 105 -2.41 -11.13 -10.10
N PRO A 106 -1.32 -10.82 -10.81
CA PRO A 106 -1.24 -9.69 -11.72
C PRO A 106 -2.31 -9.68 -12.81
N GLU A 107 -2.72 -10.84 -13.31
CA GLU A 107 -3.78 -10.92 -14.33
C GLU A 107 -5.17 -10.62 -13.72
N GLN A 108 -5.42 -11.04 -12.49
CA GLN A 108 -6.63 -10.66 -11.76
C GLN A 108 -6.66 -9.16 -11.43
N ALA A 109 -5.54 -8.61 -10.96
CA ALA A 109 -5.42 -7.19 -10.66
C ALA A 109 -5.67 -6.31 -11.89
N ARG A 110 -5.31 -6.79 -13.09
CA ARG A 110 -5.53 -6.10 -14.37
C ARG A 110 -7.02 -5.90 -14.69
N THR A 111 -7.88 -6.84 -14.31
CA THR A 111 -9.33 -6.80 -14.63
C THR A 111 -10.14 -5.90 -13.71
N ARG A 112 -9.52 -5.31 -12.68
CA ARG A 112 -10.21 -4.44 -11.74
C ARG A 112 -10.76 -3.17 -12.42
N PRO A 113 -11.97 -2.70 -12.05
CA PRO A 113 -12.54 -1.47 -12.59
C PRO A 113 -11.69 -0.24 -12.22
N GLY A 114 -11.72 0.80 -13.04
CA GLY A 114 -11.16 2.10 -12.72
C GLY A 114 -11.96 2.79 -11.60
N PHE A 115 -11.30 3.68 -10.84
CA PHE A 115 -11.99 4.44 -9.79
C PHE A 115 -13.21 5.20 -10.33
N GLU A 116 -13.10 5.79 -11.51
CA GLU A 116 -14.18 6.55 -12.16
C GLU A 116 -15.37 5.66 -12.60
N GLN A 117 -15.16 4.34 -12.69
CA GLN A 117 -16.20 3.37 -13.03
C GLN A 117 -16.95 2.84 -11.82
N LEU A 118 -16.48 3.17 -10.61
CA LEU A 118 -17.10 2.72 -9.38
C LEU A 118 -18.39 3.52 -9.13
N THR A 119 -19.44 2.82 -8.66
CA THR A 119 -20.68 3.48 -8.24
C THR A 119 -20.44 4.24 -6.94
N PRO A 120 -20.67 5.58 -6.91
CA PRO A 120 -20.55 6.33 -5.67
C PRO A 120 -21.66 5.91 -4.69
N VAL A 121 -21.26 5.65 -3.45
CA VAL A 121 -22.18 5.29 -2.37
C VAL A 121 -21.98 6.24 -1.20
N PHE A 122 -23.08 6.47 -0.43
CA PHE A 122 -22.95 7.17 0.84
C PHE A 122 -22.19 6.30 1.85
N PRO A 123 -21.40 6.91 2.76
CA PRO A 123 -20.70 6.16 3.80
C PRO A 123 -21.73 5.53 4.76
N HIS A 124 -21.81 4.21 4.79
CA HIS A 124 -22.75 3.48 5.64
C HIS A 124 -22.13 3.10 6.99
N GLU A 125 -20.82 2.95 7.04
CA GLU A 125 -20.10 2.56 8.24
C GLU A 125 -19.59 3.80 8.97
N ARG A 126 -20.15 4.04 10.16
CA ARG A 126 -19.78 5.19 11.00
C ARG A 126 -18.41 4.98 11.64
N ILE A 127 -17.60 6.02 11.62
CA ILE A 127 -16.37 6.12 12.41
C ILE A 127 -16.77 6.65 13.80
N LYS A 128 -16.69 5.81 14.83
CA LYS A 128 -16.96 6.21 16.21
C LYS A 128 -15.75 6.98 16.76
N LEU A 129 -15.97 8.24 17.12
CA LEU A 129 -14.91 9.10 17.65
C LEU A 129 -14.91 9.14 19.19
N GLU A 130 -16.06 8.91 19.83
CA GLU A 130 -16.20 8.98 21.28
C GLU A 130 -15.41 7.87 21.99
N LEU A 131 -14.67 8.26 23.01
CA LEU A 131 -13.97 7.41 23.96
C LEU A 131 -14.53 7.62 25.36
N PRO A 132 -14.39 6.68 26.32
CA PRO A 132 -14.88 6.84 27.69
C PRO A 132 -14.42 8.14 28.37
N GLU A 133 -13.19 8.57 28.08
CA GLU A 133 -12.59 9.81 28.61
C GLU A 133 -12.43 10.88 27.51
N SER A 134 -13.24 10.84 26.47
CA SER A 134 -13.09 11.75 25.34
C SER A 134 -13.45 13.18 25.69
N ASP A 135 -12.72 14.09 25.09
CA ASP A 135 -12.98 15.53 25.13
C ASP A 135 -14.42 15.84 24.64
N PRO A 136 -15.13 16.76 25.30
CA PRO A 136 -16.47 17.16 24.87
C PRO A 136 -16.57 17.55 23.40
N THR A 137 -15.51 18.10 22.82
CA THR A 137 -15.44 18.45 21.39
C THR A 137 -15.72 17.26 20.50
N VAL A 138 -15.10 16.12 20.77
CA VAL A 138 -15.24 14.90 19.96
C VAL A 138 -16.64 14.32 20.12
N ARG A 139 -17.20 14.35 21.32
CA ARG A 139 -18.59 13.92 21.59
C ARG A 139 -19.60 14.77 20.84
N VAL A 140 -19.39 16.08 20.78
CA VAL A 140 -20.25 17.01 20.03
C VAL A 140 -20.19 16.69 18.53
N ILE A 141 -18.99 16.45 18.00
CA ILE A 141 -18.82 16.08 16.58
C ILE A 141 -19.55 14.77 16.30
N ASP A 142 -19.36 13.77 17.15
CA ASP A 142 -19.96 12.45 16.98
C ASP A 142 -21.49 12.47 17.02
N LEU A 143 -22.06 13.42 17.80
CA LEU A 143 -23.50 13.57 17.94
C LEU A 143 -24.13 14.39 16.80
N PHE A 144 -23.52 15.52 16.41
CA PHE A 144 -24.12 16.48 15.48
C PHE A 144 -23.58 16.39 14.05
N SER A 145 -22.39 15.85 13.86
CA SER A 145 -21.70 15.74 12.57
C SER A 145 -20.96 14.40 12.44
N PRO A 146 -21.68 13.27 12.55
CA PRO A 146 -21.05 11.96 12.49
C PRO A 146 -20.28 11.77 11.17
N ILE A 147 -19.14 11.10 11.25
CA ILE A 147 -18.25 10.84 10.11
C ILE A 147 -18.32 9.36 9.76
N GLY A 148 -18.42 9.02 8.48
CA GLY A 148 -18.38 7.66 7.98
C GLY A 148 -17.09 7.33 7.23
N LYS A 149 -16.77 6.04 7.12
CA LYS A 149 -15.59 5.56 6.36
C LYS A 149 -15.72 5.97 4.88
N GLY A 150 -14.67 6.58 4.34
CA GLY A 150 -14.65 7.11 2.98
C GLY A 150 -15.32 8.47 2.81
N GLN A 151 -15.89 9.07 3.84
CA GLN A 151 -16.49 10.39 3.78
C GLN A 151 -15.44 11.48 3.54
N ARG A 152 -15.77 12.41 2.65
CA ARG A 152 -14.98 13.63 2.42
C ARG A 152 -15.63 14.77 3.19
N GLY A 153 -14.92 15.33 4.14
CA GLY A 153 -15.38 16.43 4.98
C GLY A 153 -14.51 17.67 4.85
N MET A 154 -15.08 18.83 5.12
CA MET A 154 -14.36 20.10 5.13
C MET A 154 -14.69 20.86 6.42
N ILE A 155 -13.64 21.31 7.13
CA ILE A 155 -13.79 22.17 8.30
C ILE A 155 -13.52 23.61 7.89
N VAL A 156 -14.57 24.43 7.97
CA VAL A 156 -14.51 25.85 7.63
C VAL A 156 -14.65 26.69 8.90
N SER A 157 -13.69 27.55 9.16
CA SER A 157 -13.76 28.49 10.29
C SER A 157 -12.79 29.67 10.10
N PRO A 158 -12.97 30.79 10.80
CA PRO A 158 -12.02 31.90 10.80
C PRO A 158 -10.61 31.45 11.24
N PRO A 159 -9.57 32.25 10.96
CA PRO A 159 -8.25 32.01 11.50
C PRO A 159 -8.27 31.92 13.03
N LYS A 160 -7.39 31.10 13.62
CA LYS A 160 -7.22 30.88 15.06
C LYS A 160 -8.45 30.29 15.80
N ALA A 161 -9.45 29.77 15.09
CA ALA A 161 -10.65 29.15 15.69
C ALA A 161 -10.49 27.66 16.06
N GLY A 162 -9.27 27.13 16.10
CA GLY A 162 -9.01 25.77 16.56
C GLY A 162 -9.16 24.66 15.50
N LYS A 163 -9.16 24.98 14.18
CA LYS A 163 -9.26 23.97 13.09
C LYS A 163 -8.28 22.81 13.26
N THR A 164 -7.00 23.12 13.43
CA THR A 164 -5.96 22.10 13.59
C THR A 164 -6.15 21.29 14.88
N THR A 165 -6.66 21.91 15.95
CA THR A 165 -6.96 21.22 17.20
C THR A 165 -8.06 20.19 17.01
N ILE A 166 -9.14 20.55 16.30
CA ILE A 166 -10.24 19.63 15.95
C ILE A 166 -9.70 18.46 15.12
N LEU A 167 -8.92 18.73 14.07
CA LEU A 167 -8.34 17.68 13.23
C LEU A 167 -7.46 16.73 14.03
N LYS A 168 -6.61 17.25 14.93
CA LYS A 168 -5.77 16.41 15.79
C LYS A 168 -6.61 15.52 16.72
N LYS A 169 -7.68 16.05 17.33
CA LYS A 169 -8.57 15.30 18.21
C LYS A 169 -9.31 14.19 17.44
N ILE A 170 -9.82 14.50 16.23
CA ILE A 170 -10.46 13.49 15.37
C ILE A 170 -9.43 12.39 15.01
N GLY A 171 -8.24 12.76 14.56
CA GLY A 171 -7.19 11.80 14.23
C GLY A 171 -6.78 10.91 15.42
N GLN A 172 -6.62 11.48 16.59
CA GLN A 172 -6.33 10.72 17.83
C GLN A 172 -7.44 9.72 18.16
N SER A 173 -8.70 10.14 18.04
CA SER A 173 -9.85 9.26 18.29
C SER A 173 -9.94 8.13 17.29
N ILE A 174 -9.65 8.39 16.01
CA ILE A 174 -9.62 7.35 14.96
C ILE A 174 -8.54 6.31 15.26
N VAL A 175 -7.32 6.75 15.54
CA VAL A 175 -6.18 5.83 15.84
C VAL A 175 -6.49 4.95 17.07
N GLN A 176 -7.23 5.45 18.05
CA GLN A 176 -7.56 4.69 19.26
C GLN A 176 -8.74 3.73 19.07
N ASN A 177 -9.77 4.12 18.30
CA ASN A 177 -10.97 3.32 18.11
C ASN A 177 -10.95 2.41 16.90
N HIS A 178 -10.13 2.74 15.89
CA HIS A 178 -10.13 2.12 14.57
C HIS A 178 -8.70 1.83 14.15
N THR A 179 -8.17 0.70 14.60
CA THR A 179 -6.79 0.27 14.30
C THR A 179 -6.60 -0.19 12.85
N GLU A 180 -7.71 -0.36 12.14
CA GLU A 180 -7.74 -0.77 10.73
C GLU A 180 -7.67 0.39 9.73
N ILE A 181 -7.76 1.65 10.21
CA ILE A 181 -7.75 2.88 9.38
C ILE A 181 -6.37 3.51 9.32
#